data_49914e16825eeed7f1ee5301de267a9f
#
_entry.id   49914e16825eeed7f1ee5301de267a9f
#
_cell.length_a   1.000
_cell.length_b   1.000
_cell.length_c   1.000
_cell.angle_alpha   90.00
_cell.angle_beta   90.00
_cell.angle_gamma   90.00
#
_symmetry.space_group_name_H-M   'P 1'
#
loop_
_entity.id
_entity.type
_entity.pdbx_description
1 polymer ?
#
loop_
_entity_poly.entity_id
_entity_poly.type
_entity_poly.pdbx_seq_one_letter_code
_entity_poly.pdbx_strand_id
1 'polypeptide(L)'
;MSHYESVFILNPALSEPQVKDAIKKYEDFLKSKGCNIVDVENWGLKKLAYKIQNKLSGFYALIDFEFDGSDENIINLYETELKRDERVMRYLNVSLDKDANAWAVKRRNKLKKEKS
;
A
#
# COMPACT_ATOMS: atom_id res chain seq x y z
N MET A 1 12.16 12.93 9.36
CA MET A 1 11.34 11.72 9.36
C MET A 1 11.36 11.04 8.01
N SER A 2 11.38 9.73 8.01
CA SER A 2 11.25 8.97 6.77
C SER A 2 9.79 8.86 6.38
N HIS A 3 9.49 9.07 5.11
CA HIS A 3 8.14 9.05 4.58
C HIS A 3 8.06 8.01 3.47
N TYR A 4 7.13 7.08 3.61
CA TYR A 4 6.94 5.98 2.67
C TYR A 4 5.52 5.90 2.17
N GLU A 5 5.37 5.41 0.96
CA GLU A 5 4.09 5.10 0.37
C GLU A 5 4.09 3.62 0.01
N SER A 6 3.16 2.87 0.60
CA SER A 6 3.00 1.44 0.36
C SER A 6 1.78 1.20 -0.52
N VAL A 7 2.00 0.63 -1.68
CA VAL A 7 0.93 0.21 -2.58
C VAL A 7 0.94 -1.31 -2.61
N PHE A 8 -0.20 -1.93 -2.39
CA PHE A 8 -0.29 -3.38 -2.48
C PHE A 8 -1.58 -3.81 -3.17
N ILE A 9 -1.51 -4.98 -3.79
CA ILE A 9 -2.61 -5.55 -4.58
C ILE A 9 -3.06 -6.82 -3.89
N LEU A 10 -4.36 -6.88 -3.57
CA LEU A 10 -4.98 -8.01 -2.90
C LEU A 10 -5.74 -8.90 -3.89
N ASN A 11 -5.87 -10.17 -3.53
CA ASN A 11 -6.54 -11.17 -4.34
C ASN A 11 -7.97 -10.74 -4.69
N PRO A 12 -8.36 -10.78 -5.98
CA PRO A 12 -9.69 -10.35 -6.40
C PRO A 12 -10.82 -11.26 -5.91
N ALA A 13 -10.52 -12.44 -5.39
CA ALA A 13 -11.52 -13.33 -4.80
C ALA A 13 -11.99 -12.91 -3.42
N LEU A 14 -11.31 -11.93 -2.80
CA LEU A 14 -11.70 -11.44 -1.48
C LEU A 14 -13.00 -10.65 -1.55
N SER A 15 -13.80 -10.73 -0.47
CA SER A 15 -14.96 -9.85 -0.30
C SER A 15 -14.50 -8.45 0.13
N GLU A 16 -15.37 -7.45 -0.01
CA GLU A 16 -15.06 -6.10 0.45
C GLU A 16 -14.70 -6.04 1.94
N PRO A 17 -15.45 -6.71 2.85
CA PRO A 17 -15.04 -6.75 4.26
C PRO A 17 -13.65 -7.34 4.46
N GLN A 18 -13.30 -8.39 3.73
CA GLN A 18 -11.97 -9.00 3.82
C GLN A 18 -10.88 -8.05 3.34
N VAL A 19 -11.15 -7.27 2.30
CA VAL A 19 -10.21 -6.24 1.81
C VAL A 19 -9.99 -5.18 2.87
N LYS A 20 -11.07 -4.69 3.49
CA LYS A 20 -10.98 -3.69 4.56
C LYS A 20 -10.21 -4.21 5.75
N ASP A 21 -10.42 -5.48 6.14
CA ASP A 21 -9.71 -6.12 7.24
C ASP A 21 -8.21 -6.21 6.95
N ALA A 22 -7.84 -6.55 5.72
CA ALA A 22 -6.44 -6.62 5.32
C ALA A 22 -5.77 -5.25 5.40
N ILE A 23 -6.41 -4.22 4.87
CA ILE A 23 -5.88 -2.85 4.91
C ILE A 23 -5.71 -2.40 6.36
N LYS A 24 -6.72 -2.64 7.20
CA LYS A 24 -6.66 -2.28 8.61
C LYS A 24 -5.54 -3.02 9.34
N LYS A 25 -5.32 -4.29 9.03
CA LYS A 25 -4.25 -5.07 9.62
C LYS A 25 -2.89 -4.38 9.41
N TYR A 26 -2.62 -3.92 8.19
CA TYR A 26 -1.35 -3.26 7.89
C TYR A 26 -1.26 -1.87 8.49
N GLU A 27 -2.37 -1.14 8.49
CA GLU A 27 -2.43 0.15 9.17
C GLU A 27 -2.11 0.00 10.65
N ASP A 28 -2.77 -0.94 11.32
CA ASP A 28 -2.56 -1.20 12.74
C ASP A 28 -1.14 -1.69 13.03
N PHE A 29 -0.59 -2.52 12.15
CA PHE A 29 0.79 -2.98 12.27
C PHE A 29 1.76 -1.81 12.28
N LEU A 30 1.62 -0.90 11.34
CA LEU A 30 2.48 0.29 11.25
C LEU A 30 2.32 1.18 12.47
N LYS A 31 1.09 1.38 12.93
CA LYS A 31 0.83 2.15 14.16
C LYS A 31 1.49 1.51 15.37
N SER A 32 1.46 0.19 15.45
CA SER A 32 2.09 -0.54 16.57
C SER A 32 3.60 -0.37 16.59
N LYS A 33 4.20 -0.03 15.46
CA LYS A 33 5.64 0.22 15.33
C LYS A 33 6.00 1.70 15.49
N GLY A 34 5.04 2.52 15.87
CA GLY A 34 5.27 3.94 16.07
C GLY A 34 5.19 4.80 14.82
N CYS A 35 4.68 4.24 13.72
CA CYS A 35 4.50 5.02 12.50
C CYS A 35 3.27 5.93 12.60
N ASN A 36 3.38 7.10 11.99
CA ASN A 36 2.26 8.01 11.83
C ASN A 36 1.61 7.75 10.46
N ILE A 37 0.34 7.41 10.47
CA ILE A 37 -0.41 7.16 9.23
C ILE A 37 -0.88 8.50 8.68
N VAL A 38 -0.40 8.84 7.48
CA VAL A 38 -0.73 10.09 6.82
C VAL A 38 -2.01 9.94 6.00
N ASP A 39 -2.13 8.82 5.28
CA ASP A 39 -3.28 8.57 4.41
C ASP A 39 -3.46 7.08 4.19
N VAL A 40 -4.70 6.65 4.03
CA VAL A 40 -5.04 5.27 3.67
C VAL A 40 -6.07 5.36 2.55
N GLU A 41 -5.78 4.72 1.41
CA GLU A 41 -6.67 4.74 0.26
C GLU A 41 -7.04 3.32 -0.14
N ASN A 42 -8.31 3.08 -0.35
CA ASN A 42 -8.82 1.83 -0.93
C ASN A 42 -9.32 2.16 -2.34
N TRP A 43 -8.56 1.75 -3.34
CA TRP A 43 -8.89 2.06 -4.74
C TRP A 43 -9.89 1.06 -5.33
N GLY A 44 -10.22 0.01 -4.61
CA GLY A 44 -11.15 -1.00 -5.07
C GLY A 44 -10.56 -1.93 -6.11
N LEU A 45 -11.45 -2.67 -6.76
CA LEU A 45 -11.05 -3.67 -7.76
C LEU A 45 -10.63 -2.97 -9.05
N LYS A 46 -9.43 -3.28 -9.53
CA LYS A 46 -8.85 -2.72 -10.74
C LYS A 46 -8.38 -3.82 -11.66
N LYS A 47 -8.51 -3.59 -12.96
CA LYS A 47 -7.95 -4.49 -13.97
C LYS A 47 -6.44 -4.31 -14.01
N LEU A 48 -5.72 -5.43 -14.04
CA LEU A 48 -4.26 -5.43 -14.13
C LEU A 48 -3.82 -5.27 -15.59
N ALA A 49 -2.68 -4.61 -15.81
CA ALA A 49 -2.11 -4.46 -17.13
C ALA A 49 -1.67 -5.81 -17.72
N TYR A 50 -1.26 -6.73 -16.87
CA TYR A 50 -0.89 -8.10 -17.22
C TYR A 50 -1.18 -9.03 -16.05
N LYS A 51 -1.25 -10.32 -16.31
CA LYS A 51 -1.60 -11.30 -15.27
C LYS A 51 -0.58 -11.34 -14.16
N ILE A 52 -1.07 -11.37 -12.91
CA ILE A 52 -0.28 -11.64 -11.71
C ILE A 52 -0.90 -12.88 -11.07
N GLN A 53 -0.13 -13.94 -10.87
CA GLN A 53 -0.62 -15.21 -10.30
C GLN A 53 -1.88 -15.72 -11.02
N ASN A 54 -1.90 -15.61 -12.34
CA ASN A 54 -3.03 -15.99 -13.21
C ASN A 54 -4.30 -15.16 -12.97
N LYS A 55 -4.20 -14.01 -12.30
CA LYS A 55 -5.32 -13.11 -12.07
C LYS A 55 -5.22 -11.90 -12.99
N LEU A 56 -6.37 -11.44 -13.49
CA LEU A 56 -6.47 -10.29 -14.38
C LEU A 56 -6.87 -9.01 -13.64
N SER A 57 -7.22 -9.11 -12.38
CA SER A 57 -7.64 -7.98 -11.56
C SER A 57 -7.15 -8.16 -10.12
N GLY A 58 -7.27 -7.11 -9.33
CA GLY A 58 -6.93 -7.14 -7.91
C GLY A 58 -7.44 -5.89 -7.22
N PHE A 59 -7.54 -5.96 -5.90
CA PHE A 59 -7.91 -4.81 -5.09
C PHE A 59 -6.66 -4.00 -4.77
N TYR A 60 -6.61 -2.75 -5.20
CA TYR A 60 -5.50 -1.85 -4.93
C TYR A 60 -5.74 -1.07 -3.65
N ALA A 61 -4.70 -0.99 -2.84
CA ALA A 61 -4.73 -0.19 -1.62
C ALA A 61 -3.41 0.55 -1.46
N LEU A 62 -3.47 1.68 -0.75
CA LEU A 62 -2.31 2.51 -0.49
C LEU A 62 -2.32 2.93 0.97
N ILE A 63 -1.17 2.83 1.62
CA ILE A 63 -0.95 3.41 2.95
C ILE A 63 0.25 4.34 2.87
N ASP A 64 0.02 5.60 3.19
CA ASP A 64 1.03 6.64 3.25
C ASP A 64 1.37 6.85 4.72
N PHE A 65 2.62 6.65 5.10
CA PHE A 65 3.03 6.71 6.49
C PHE A 65 4.42 7.30 6.64
N GLU A 66 4.70 7.80 7.83
CA GLU A 66 6.00 8.34 8.17
C GLU A 66 6.44 7.84 9.54
N PHE A 67 7.74 7.79 9.78
CA PHE A 67 8.30 7.32 11.02
C PHE A 67 9.69 7.93 11.24
N ASP A 68 10.22 7.77 12.46
CA ASP A 68 11.59 8.16 12.75
C ASP A 68 12.54 7.27 11.95
N GLY A 69 13.33 7.85 11.07
CA GLY A 69 14.22 7.15 10.17
C GLY A 69 15.37 6.42 10.85
N SER A 70 15.50 6.50 12.17
CA SER A 70 16.54 5.78 12.90
C SER A 70 16.30 4.28 12.97
N ASP A 71 15.05 3.81 12.73
CA ASP A 71 14.71 2.40 12.77
C ASP A 71 14.33 1.88 11.38
N GLU A 72 15.36 1.52 10.60
CA GLU A 72 15.17 0.96 9.26
C GLU A 72 14.53 -0.43 9.28
N ASN A 73 14.53 -1.08 10.43
CA ASN A 73 13.98 -2.43 10.55
C ASN A 73 12.46 -2.47 10.39
N ILE A 74 11.78 -1.36 10.59
CA ILE A 74 10.32 -1.25 10.44
C ILE A 74 9.90 -1.67 9.03
N ILE A 75 10.59 -1.17 8.00
CA ILE A 75 10.25 -1.50 6.60
C ILE A 75 10.47 -2.99 6.33
N ASN A 76 11.55 -3.57 6.84
CA ASN A 76 11.83 -4.99 6.65
C ASN A 76 10.76 -5.86 7.31
N LEU A 77 10.34 -5.50 8.51
CA LEU A 77 9.26 -6.20 9.23
C LEU A 77 7.94 -6.10 8.49
N TYR A 78 7.62 -4.90 7.99
CA TYR A 78 6.40 -4.65 7.24
C TYR A 78 6.38 -5.46 5.94
N GLU A 79 7.46 -5.46 5.19
CA GLU A 79 7.57 -6.26 3.97
C GLU A 79 7.45 -7.76 4.23
N THR A 80 7.99 -8.22 5.35
CA THR A 80 7.85 -9.62 5.76
C THR A 80 6.38 -9.99 5.97
N GLU A 81 5.62 -9.10 6.62
CA GLU A 81 4.18 -9.30 6.80
C GLU A 81 3.44 -9.38 5.46
N LEU A 82 3.78 -8.49 4.54
CA LEU A 82 3.18 -8.48 3.20
C LEU A 82 3.49 -9.77 2.44
N LYS A 83 4.74 -10.24 2.51
CA LYS A 83 5.17 -11.46 1.82
C LYS A 83 4.49 -12.71 2.36
N ARG A 84 4.22 -12.76 3.67
CA ARG A 84 3.61 -13.92 4.32
C ARG A 84 2.09 -13.97 4.13
N ASP A 85 1.47 -12.88 3.74
CA ASP A 85 0.03 -12.81 3.62
C ASP A 85 -0.40 -13.33 2.23
N GLU A 86 -1.09 -14.46 2.21
CA GLU A 86 -1.58 -15.07 0.98
C GLU A 86 -2.57 -14.18 0.23
N ARG A 87 -3.19 -13.23 0.90
CA ARG A 87 -4.12 -12.28 0.27
C ARG A 87 -3.39 -11.26 -0.58
N VAL A 88 -2.11 -11.00 -0.30
CA VAL A 88 -1.30 -10.01 -1.02
C VAL A 88 -0.66 -10.65 -2.24
N MET A 89 -1.04 -10.18 -3.41
CA MET A 89 -0.48 -10.66 -4.68
C MET A 89 0.83 -9.98 -5.01
N ARG A 90 0.90 -8.68 -4.74
CA ARG A 90 2.08 -7.86 -5.04
C ARG A 90 2.07 -6.62 -4.16
N TYR A 91 3.25 -6.09 -3.88
CA TYR A 91 3.39 -4.84 -3.13
C TYR A 91 4.58 -4.03 -3.64
N LEU A 92 4.54 -2.73 -3.38
CA LEU A 92 5.64 -1.82 -3.69
C LEU A 92 5.68 -0.76 -2.59
N ASN A 93 6.81 -0.64 -1.91
CA ASN A 93 7.03 0.38 -0.89
C ASN A 93 8.07 1.37 -1.42
N VAL A 94 7.67 2.63 -1.50
CA VAL A 94 8.50 3.68 -2.08
C VAL A 94 8.80 4.73 -1.02
N SER A 95 10.08 5.06 -0.86
CA SER A 95 10.49 6.18 -0.03
C SER A 95 10.13 7.47 -0.73
N LEU A 96 9.46 8.37 -0.02
CA LEU A 96 9.04 9.67 -0.55
C LEU A 96 9.98 10.80 -0.13
N ASP A 97 11.16 10.45 0.35
CA ASP A 97 12.17 11.45 0.70
C ASP A 97 12.71 12.15 -0.56
N LYS A 98 12.99 13.43 -0.44
CA LYS A 98 13.48 14.28 -1.53
C LYS A 98 12.44 14.42 -2.65
N ASP A 99 12.84 14.20 -3.91
CA ASP A 99 12.02 14.46 -5.09
C ASP A 99 10.83 13.50 -5.27
N ALA A 100 10.81 12.42 -4.52
CA ALA A 100 9.74 11.43 -4.62
C ALA A 100 8.37 12.01 -4.25
N ASN A 101 8.31 13.07 -3.44
CA ASN A 101 7.05 13.73 -3.10
C ASN A 101 6.33 14.28 -4.34
N ALA A 102 7.07 14.84 -5.29
CA ALA A 102 6.50 15.36 -6.52
C ALA A 102 5.89 14.23 -7.35
N TRP A 103 6.55 13.08 -7.40
CA TRP A 103 6.03 11.92 -8.11
C TRP A 103 4.73 11.40 -7.49
N ALA A 104 4.67 11.32 -6.16
CA ALA A 104 3.48 10.87 -5.46
C ALA A 104 2.29 11.78 -5.71
N VAL A 105 2.50 13.10 -5.70
CA VAL A 105 1.45 14.09 -5.98
C VAL A 105 0.93 13.93 -7.42
N LYS A 106 1.83 13.79 -8.37
CA LYS A 106 1.45 13.59 -9.78
C LYS A 106 0.62 12.32 -9.96
N ARG A 107 1.01 11.23 -9.31
CA ARG A 107 0.28 9.98 -9.38
C ARG A 107 -1.12 10.11 -8.80
N ARG A 108 -1.26 10.75 -7.65
CA ARG A 108 -2.56 10.99 -7.02
C ARG A 108 -3.48 11.82 -7.90
N ASN A 109 -2.94 12.88 -8.49
CA ASN A 109 -3.70 13.74 -9.40
C ASN A 109 -4.17 12.98 -10.64
N LYS A 110 -3.32 12.13 -11.20
CA LYS A 110 -3.68 11.29 -12.34
C LYS A 110 -4.82 10.34 -11.99
N LEU A 111 -4.77 9.71 -10.82
CA LEU A 111 -5.82 8.81 -10.36
C LEU A 111 -7.14 9.53 -10.14
N LYS A 112 -7.10 10.75 -9.59
CA LYS A 112 -8.30 11.56 -9.43
C LYS A 112 -8.93 11.91 -10.78
N LYS A 113 -8.14 12.22 -11.80
CA LYS A 113 -8.63 12.47 -13.15
C LYS A 113 -9.28 11.24 -13.76
N GLU A 114 -8.73 10.07 -13.52
CA GLU A 114 -9.28 8.81 -14.02
C GLU A 114 -10.62 8.46 -13.36
N LYS A 115 -10.84 8.92 -12.14
CA LYS A 115 -12.10 8.69 -11.41
C LYS A 115 -13.19 9.68 -11.79
N SER A 116 -12.84 10.78 -12.38
CA SER A 116 -13.81 11.77 -12.83
C SER A 116 -14.17 11.54 -14.28
#